data_e1b9937bc1ac9ade5b4994b9c9683d70
#
_entry.id   e1b9937bc1ac9ade5b4994b9c9683d70
#
_cell.length_a   1.000
_cell.length_b   1.000
_cell.length_c   1.000
_cell.angle_alpha   90.00
_cell.angle_beta   90.00
_cell.angle_gamma   90.00
#
_symmetry.space_group_name_H-M   'P 1'
#
loop_
_entity.id
_entity.type
_entity.pdbx_description
1 polymer ?
#
loop_
_entity_poly.entity_id
_entity_poly.type
_entity_poly.pdbx_seq_one_letter_code
_entity_poly.pdbx_strand_id
1 'polypeptide(L)'
;MSEANFQKYGLKPYGAVPSYRQMERYRGERYAFFHFGMNTFTNAEWGEGVEDESAFNPTSLDCRQWIRTIKDAGFTGAILTAKHHDGFCLWPSAYSDHTIKNSPYKDGKGDLVREFTDACREFGIRPGLYLSPWDRNAKTWGTDAYNTYYVNQLTELLTNYGKIYECWWDGAGSTETTYDWGLWAYTVRNLQPDCIIFGSLGATPYVEIRWVGNEGGYAGDPCFATIDPDSLGKEVTAQLNSGKPDGTRFIPAEADVSIRPGWFYHQEQDSQVRTPANLVQYWFDSAGSNSLILLNLPPDRRGLVHEIDAKNLCDFSNLLNQTFAVNLAKGAQISADSLRCEGCEPENLLNDCEMSFYASDDSCLTPVIHLQLPEKKTFDCFMIQEVIELGHRVRGYAIDVWIDDEWQTLAEKQCIGYRWAEHFDPVTSDQVRIRIISAAAAPVLRSFGLYRLPKSVFEEQQALKEKKDLTKGESAKVALEQKEVIVDFGGIFAFNTVVFNGAGIWSYEIHAFDGTQYFKVCEGQRPDKRQICKFETVRASYKMKLCVNIDIKNDLEIEIYDA
;
A
#
# COMPACT_ATOMS: atom_id res chain seq x y z
N MET A 1 -21.02 11.40 3.59
CA MET A 1 -22.33 12.13 3.40
C MET A 1 -23.47 11.15 3.51
N SER A 2 -24.65 11.57 4.00
CA SER A 2 -25.83 10.70 3.93
C SER A 2 -26.42 10.71 2.51
N GLU A 3 -27.07 9.65 2.10
CA GLU A 3 -27.74 9.51 0.81
C GLU A 3 -28.70 10.69 0.53
N ALA A 4 -29.35 11.21 1.56
CA ALA A 4 -30.23 12.38 1.48
C ALA A 4 -29.54 13.66 0.97
N ASN A 5 -28.24 13.81 1.20
CA ASN A 5 -27.49 14.98 0.73
C ASN A 5 -27.28 15.00 -0.78
N PHE A 6 -27.21 13.84 -1.42
CA PHE A 6 -27.05 13.72 -2.87
C PHE A 6 -28.41 13.80 -3.60
N GLN A 7 -29.47 13.29 -2.98
CA GLN A 7 -30.80 13.26 -3.56
C GLN A 7 -31.35 14.66 -3.88
N LYS A 8 -31.02 15.70 -3.07
CA LYS A 8 -31.45 17.08 -3.34
C LYS A 8 -30.90 17.64 -4.67
N TYR A 9 -29.79 17.06 -5.18
CA TYR A 9 -29.20 17.41 -6.48
C TYR A 9 -29.58 16.42 -7.59
N GLY A 10 -30.51 15.49 -7.33
CA GLY A 10 -30.93 14.46 -8.27
C GLY A 10 -29.86 13.38 -8.53
N LEU A 11 -28.80 13.33 -7.70
CA LEU A 11 -27.71 12.36 -7.84
C LEU A 11 -28.13 11.01 -7.24
N LYS A 12 -27.85 9.93 -7.97
CA LYS A 12 -28.13 8.55 -7.55
C LYS A 12 -26.83 7.73 -7.58
N PRO A 13 -26.67 6.73 -6.72
CA PRO A 13 -25.58 5.77 -6.83
C PRO A 13 -25.52 5.10 -8.21
N TYR A 14 -24.30 4.79 -8.65
CA TYR A 14 -24.03 4.01 -9.85
C TYR A 14 -23.21 2.76 -9.50
N GLY A 15 -23.72 1.59 -9.86
CA GLY A 15 -23.05 0.32 -9.57
C GLY A 15 -22.89 0.03 -8.07
N ALA A 16 -21.85 -0.69 -7.72
CA ALA A 16 -21.54 -0.98 -6.32
C ALA A 16 -20.93 0.26 -5.62
N VAL A 17 -21.37 0.52 -4.39
CA VAL A 17 -20.97 1.68 -3.58
C VAL A 17 -20.36 1.24 -2.25
N PRO A 18 -19.50 2.06 -1.63
CA PRO A 18 -18.88 1.73 -0.36
C PRO A 18 -19.88 1.69 0.79
N SER A 19 -19.68 0.77 1.71
CA SER A 19 -20.32 0.79 3.01
C SER A 19 -19.75 1.90 3.90
N TYR A 20 -20.47 2.21 5.00
CA TYR A 20 -19.97 3.15 6.02
C TYR A 20 -18.58 2.76 6.54
N ARG A 21 -18.33 1.47 6.83
CA ARG A 21 -17.05 0.96 7.33
C ARG A 21 -15.90 1.21 6.33
N GLN A 22 -16.15 0.98 5.05
CA GLN A 22 -15.16 1.23 3.99
C GLN A 22 -14.85 2.72 3.86
N MET A 23 -15.85 3.60 3.95
CA MET A 23 -15.61 5.05 3.96
C MET A 23 -14.83 5.51 5.19
N GLU A 24 -15.11 4.96 6.38
CA GLU A 24 -14.32 5.25 7.60
C GLU A 24 -12.86 4.78 7.45
N ARG A 25 -12.62 3.67 6.76
CA ARG A 25 -11.26 3.20 6.48
C ARG A 25 -10.52 4.11 5.50
N TYR A 26 -11.19 4.59 4.43
CA TYR A 26 -10.62 5.58 3.52
C TYR A 26 -10.27 6.88 4.22
N ARG A 27 -11.15 7.42 5.05
CA ARG A 27 -10.90 8.63 5.84
C ARG A 27 -9.78 8.44 6.86
N GLY A 28 -9.62 7.23 7.36
CA GLY A 28 -8.52 6.85 8.24
C GLY A 28 -7.17 6.88 7.55
N GLU A 29 -7.14 6.73 6.24
CA GLU A 29 -6.01 6.71 5.31
C GLU A 29 -4.85 5.77 5.72
N ARG A 30 -4.00 6.19 6.67
CA ARG A 30 -2.74 5.51 7.01
C ARG A 30 -2.93 4.59 8.21
N TYR A 31 -2.71 3.29 8.00
CA TYR A 31 -2.64 2.29 9.07
C TYR A 31 -1.24 1.71 9.13
N ALA A 32 -0.77 1.43 10.34
CA ALA A 32 0.49 0.74 10.59
C ALA A 32 0.25 -0.74 10.87
N PHE A 33 1.18 -1.58 10.46
CA PHE A 33 1.23 -2.98 10.83
C PHE A 33 2.40 -3.22 11.78
N PHE A 34 2.22 -4.07 12.77
CA PHE A 34 3.28 -4.47 13.69
C PHE A 34 3.43 -5.99 13.66
N HIS A 35 4.44 -6.46 12.92
CA HIS A 35 4.89 -7.84 12.99
C HIS A 35 5.87 -7.97 14.17
N PHE A 36 5.39 -8.57 15.23
CA PHE A 36 6.18 -8.84 16.42
C PHE A 36 5.70 -10.14 17.06
N GLY A 37 6.61 -11.03 17.41
CA GLY A 37 6.25 -12.34 17.94
C GLY A 37 7.47 -13.24 18.07
N MET A 38 7.25 -14.55 18.03
CA MET A 38 8.31 -15.56 18.13
C MET A 38 9.40 -15.33 17.06
N ASN A 39 9.00 -15.00 15.83
CA ASN A 39 9.90 -14.81 14.69
C ASN A 39 10.91 -13.67 14.90
N THR A 40 10.56 -12.63 15.65
CA THR A 40 11.50 -11.56 16.06
C THR A 40 12.70 -12.12 16.84
N PHE A 41 12.48 -13.15 17.66
CA PHE A 41 13.50 -13.72 18.54
C PHE A 41 14.26 -14.88 17.89
N THR A 42 13.64 -15.59 16.97
CA THR A 42 14.25 -16.70 16.22
C THR A 42 14.94 -16.25 14.93
N ASN A 43 14.84 -14.96 14.58
CA ASN A 43 15.38 -14.37 13.34
C ASN A 43 14.81 -15.06 12.08
N ALA A 44 13.49 -15.29 12.08
CA ALA A 44 12.76 -15.96 11.01
C ALA A 44 11.61 -15.10 10.47
N GLU A 45 11.25 -15.28 9.21
CA GLU A 45 10.02 -14.72 8.63
C GLU A 45 8.82 -15.63 8.91
N TRP A 46 9.02 -16.94 8.80
CA TRP A 46 8.03 -17.97 9.08
C TRP A 46 8.60 -18.99 10.05
N GLY A 47 8.04 -19.04 11.25
CA GLY A 47 8.42 -20.03 12.24
C GLY A 47 7.91 -21.43 11.90
N GLU A 48 8.43 -22.45 12.58
CA GLU A 48 8.08 -23.86 12.35
C GLU A 48 6.88 -24.35 13.18
N GLY A 49 6.45 -23.56 14.20
CA GLY A 49 5.35 -23.92 15.10
C GLY A 49 5.76 -24.88 16.22
N VAL A 50 7.07 -25.01 16.45
CA VAL A 50 7.67 -25.87 17.49
C VAL A 50 8.72 -25.12 18.33
N GLU A 51 8.75 -23.80 18.19
CA GLU A 51 9.67 -22.91 18.91
C GLU A 51 9.41 -22.98 20.42
N ASP A 52 10.48 -22.94 21.20
CA ASP A 52 10.41 -22.84 22.66
C ASP A 52 9.90 -21.46 23.05
N GLU A 53 8.81 -21.41 23.80
CA GLU A 53 8.20 -20.15 24.25
C GLU A 53 9.14 -19.31 25.09
N SER A 54 10.19 -19.91 25.68
CA SER A 54 11.22 -19.20 26.43
C SER A 54 12.05 -18.23 25.58
N ALA A 55 12.05 -18.40 24.26
CA ALA A 55 12.71 -17.49 23.32
C ALA A 55 12.02 -16.12 23.27
N PHE A 56 10.71 -16.04 23.52
CA PHE A 56 9.98 -14.78 23.54
C PHE A 56 10.22 -14.04 24.85
N ASN A 57 11.23 -13.15 24.87
CA ASN A 57 11.64 -12.41 26.05
C ASN A 57 12.11 -10.97 25.73
N PRO A 58 11.18 -10.07 25.35
CA PRO A 58 11.52 -8.68 25.09
C PRO A 58 12.01 -7.98 26.37
N THR A 59 13.10 -7.21 26.27
CA THR A 59 13.76 -6.59 27.43
C THR A 59 13.16 -5.25 27.86
N SER A 60 12.44 -4.57 26.95
CA SER A 60 11.96 -3.19 27.15
C SER A 60 10.66 -2.92 26.38
N LEU A 61 9.79 -3.93 26.23
CA LEU A 61 8.59 -3.83 25.43
C LEU A 61 7.72 -2.64 25.88
N ASP A 62 7.39 -1.75 24.93
CA ASP A 62 6.55 -0.58 25.16
C ASP A 62 5.63 -0.31 23.98
N CYS A 63 4.41 -0.86 24.01
CA CYS A 63 3.39 -0.59 23.00
C CYS A 63 3.01 0.91 22.92
N ARG A 64 3.20 1.69 23.99
CA ARG A 64 2.94 3.13 23.96
C ARG A 64 3.95 3.86 23.08
N GLN A 65 5.22 3.40 23.06
CA GLN A 65 6.24 3.92 22.14
C GLN A 65 5.85 3.61 20.67
N TRP A 66 5.38 2.40 20.38
CA TRP A 66 4.93 2.04 19.03
C TRP A 66 3.82 2.97 18.56
N ILE A 67 2.77 3.10 19.38
CA ILE A 67 1.57 3.85 19.02
C ILE A 67 1.85 5.36 18.97
N ARG A 68 2.71 5.89 19.84
CA ARG A 68 3.14 7.29 19.76
C ARG A 68 3.89 7.57 18.46
N THR A 69 4.84 6.69 18.09
CA THR A 69 5.62 6.83 16.87
C THR A 69 4.72 6.97 15.63
N ILE A 70 3.73 6.10 15.48
CA ILE A 70 2.83 6.17 14.33
C ILE A 70 1.85 7.34 14.41
N LYS A 71 1.39 7.70 15.62
CA LYS A 71 0.51 8.87 15.81
C LYS A 71 1.21 10.17 15.40
N ASP A 72 2.47 10.35 15.81
CA ASP A 72 3.28 11.52 15.49
C ASP A 72 3.53 11.62 13.97
N ALA A 73 3.53 10.48 13.27
CA ALA A 73 3.57 10.38 11.81
C ALA A 73 2.17 10.45 11.14
N GLY A 74 1.10 10.79 11.90
CA GLY A 74 -0.25 11.00 11.36
C GLY A 74 -0.99 9.73 10.94
N PHE A 75 -0.60 8.56 11.44
CA PHE A 75 -1.37 7.32 11.27
C PHE A 75 -2.59 7.33 12.20
N THR A 76 -3.65 6.68 11.78
CA THR A 76 -4.95 6.69 12.47
C THR A 76 -5.37 5.32 12.96
N GLY A 77 -4.74 4.26 12.49
CA GLY A 77 -4.98 2.89 12.89
C GLY A 77 -3.70 2.08 12.96
N ALA A 78 -3.77 0.97 13.68
CA ALA A 78 -2.66 0.05 13.86
C ALA A 78 -3.17 -1.40 13.96
N ILE A 79 -2.50 -2.34 13.29
CA ILE A 79 -2.81 -3.77 13.31
C ILE A 79 -1.64 -4.51 13.94
N LEU A 80 -1.94 -5.39 14.89
CA LEU A 80 -0.95 -6.27 15.53
C LEU A 80 -1.13 -7.70 15.01
N THR A 81 -0.04 -8.37 14.67
CA THR A 81 -0.02 -9.82 14.45
C THR A 81 -0.22 -10.56 15.77
N ALA A 82 -1.48 -10.68 16.23
CA ALA A 82 -1.80 -11.35 17.49
C ALA A 82 -1.34 -12.83 17.50
N LYS A 83 -1.39 -13.49 16.36
CA LYS A 83 -0.81 -14.81 16.10
C LYS A 83 -0.35 -14.88 14.65
N HIS A 84 0.92 -15.18 14.39
CA HIS A 84 1.46 -15.42 13.05
C HIS A 84 1.44 -16.92 12.69
N HIS A 85 2.07 -17.33 11.60
CA HIS A 85 2.03 -18.72 11.07
C HIS A 85 2.65 -19.76 11.99
N ASP A 86 3.57 -19.36 12.88
CA ASP A 86 4.14 -20.22 13.93
C ASP A 86 3.10 -20.69 14.97
N GLY A 87 1.95 -20.02 15.04
CA GLY A 87 0.88 -20.32 15.99
C GLY A 87 1.09 -19.73 17.39
N PHE A 88 2.18 -18.95 17.62
CA PHE A 88 2.43 -18.32 18.92
C PHE A 88 1.44 -17.18 19.19
N CYS A 89 0.62 -17.37 20.23
CA CYS A 89 -0.39 -16.41 20.62
C CYS A 89 0.19 -15.33 21.54
N LEU A 90 0.11 -14.05 21.15
CA LEU A 90 0.55 -12.91 21.95
C LEU A 90 -0.42 -12.53 23.07
N TRP A 91 -1.41 -13.38 23.36
CA TRP A 91 -2.35 -13.28 24.47
C TRP A 91 -2.46 -14.66 25.18
N PRO A 92 -2.91 -14.70 26.44
CA PRO A 92 -3.04 -15.95 27.18
C PRO A 92 -4.26 -16.77 26.72
N SER A 93 -4.24 -17.25 25.47
CA SER A 93 -5.32 -18.05 24.87
C SER A 93 -5.64 -19.28 25.72
N ALA A 94 -6.92 -19.59 25.85
CA ALA A 94 -7.39 -20.83 26.49
C ALA A 94 -7.34 -22.05 25.52
N TYR A 95 -7.11 -21.81 24.23
CA TYR A 95 -7.19 -22.83 23.17
C TYR A 95 -5.83 -23.28 22.63
N SER A 96 -4.73 -22.63 23.06
CA SER A 96 -3.37 -23.01 22.68
C SER A 96 -2.45 -22.99 23.89
N ASP A 97 -1.48 -23.90 23.93
CA ASP A 97 -0.37 -23.85 24.89
C ASP A 97 0.82 -23.08 24.34
N HIS A 98 0.89 -22.88 23.00
CA HIS A 98 1.92 -22.05 22.38
C HIS A 98 1.56 -20.57 22.49
N THR A 99 1.78 -20.00 23.68
CA THR A 99 1.31 -18.66 24.03
C THR A 99 2.27 -17.91 24.93
N ILE A 100 2.12 -16.60 24.96
CA ILE A 100 2.87 -15.68 25.83
C ILE A 100 2.82 -16.06 27.33
N LYS A 101 1.76 -16.75 27.80
CA LYS A 101 1.64 -17.21 29.18
C LYS A 101 2.72 -18.24 29.57
N ASN A 102 3.28 -18.95 28.58
CA ASN A 102 4.33 -19.93 28.79
C ASN A 102 5.74 -19.36 28.54
N SER A 103 5.84 -18.08 28.15
CA SER A 103 7.10 -17.38 27.99
C SER A 103 7.58 -16.75 29.32
N PRO A 104 8.87 -16.39 29.45
CA PRO A 104 9.38 -15.68 30.61
C PRO A 104 8.88 -14.22 30.70
N TYR A 105 8.26 -13.69 29.66
CA TYR A 105 7.78 -12.33 29.64
C TYR A 105 6.77 -12.06 30.76
N LYS A 106 7.12 -11.09 31.65
CA LYS A 106 6.33 -10.75 32.85
C LYS A 106 5.99 -11.97 33.74
N ASP A 107 6.91 -12.93 33.84
CA ASP A 107 6.74 -14.18 34.59
C ASP A 107 5.48 -14.96 34.16
N GLY A 108 5.22 -15.03 32.83
CA GLY A 108 4.05 -15.71 32.25
C GLY A 108 2.71 -14.96 32.43
N LYS A 109 2.74 -13.71 32.88
CA LYS A 109 1.54 -12.85 33.07
C LYS A 109 1.38 -11.81 31.96
N GLY A 110 2.18 -11.90 30.88
CA GLY A 110 2.10 -11.00 29.75
C GLY A 110 0.80 -11.20 28.94
N ASP A 111 0.28 -10.08 28.42
CA ASP A 111 -0.82 -10.04 27.45
C ASP A 111 -0.55 -8.86 26.49
N LEU A 112 0.20 -9.14 25.45
CA LEU A 112 0.63 -8.10 24.50
C LEU A 112 -0.55 -7.52 23.71
N VAL A 113 -1.56 -8.32 23.41
CA VAL A 113 -2.78 -7.83 22.75
C VAL A 113 -3.49 -6.79 23.62
N ARG A 114 -3.52 -7.01 24.93
CA ARG A 114 -4.04 -6.05 25.92
C ARG A 114 -3.22 -4.76 25.93
N GLU A 115 -1.91 -4.91 26.05
CA GLU A 115 -0.99 -3.77 26.11
C GLU A 115 -1.08 -2.91 24.84
N PHE A 116 -1.15 -3.55 23.68
CA PHE A 116 -1.31 -2.89 22.40
C PHE A 116 -2.67 -2.17 22.26
N THR A 117 -3.77 -2.87 22.54
CA THR A 117 -5.11 -2.29 22.39
C THR A 117 -5.39 -1.16 23.40
N ASP A 118 -4.81 -1.24 24.61
CA ASP A 118 -4.89 -0.18 25.60
C ASP A 118 -4.07 1.04 25.17
N ALA A 119 -2.86 0.85 24.65
CA ALA A 119 -2.06 1.93 24.07
C ALA A 119 -2.79 2.59 22.88
N CYS A 120 -3.38 1.82 21.97
CA CYS A 120 -4.17 2.37 20.88
C CYS A 120 -5.30 3.29 21.39
N ARG A 121 -6.06 2.84 22.40
CA ARG A 121 -7.14 3.64 22.99
C ARG A 121 -6.62 4.91 23.68
N GLU A 122 -5.52 4.81 24.43
CA GLU A 122 -4.91 5.96 25.10
C GLU A 122 -4.53 7.07 24.10
N PHE A 123 -3.99 6.70 22.96
CA PHE A 123 -3.54 7.65 21.94
C PHE A 123 -4.60 7.98 20.87
N GLY A 124 -5.80 7.39 20.92
CA GLY A 124 -6.87 7.60 19.96
C GLY A 124 -6.58 6.96 18.59
N ILE A 125 -5.78 5.90 18.56
CA ILE A 125 -5.51 5.08 17.38
C ILE A 125 -6.51 3.92 17.31
N ARG A 126 -6.98 3.57 16.13
CA ARG A 126 -7.92 2.46 15.89
C ARG A 126 -7.18 1.12 15.92
N PRO A 127 -7.42 0.23 16.92
CA PRO A 127 -6.76 -1.07 16.94
C PRO A 127 -7.39 -2.04 15.93
N GLY A 128 -6.54 -2.76 15.22
CA GLY A 128 -6.86 -3.93 14.43
C GLY A 128 -6.05 -5.13 14.89
N LEU A 129 -6.51 -6.32 14.56
CA LEU A 129 -5.85 -7.57 14.93
C LEU A 129 -5.75 -8.49 13.71
N TYR A 130 -4.56 -9.00 13.49
CA TYR A 130 -4.27 -10.08 12.55
C TYR A 130 -4.27 -11.40 13.32
N LEU A 131 -5.06 -12.35 12.86
CA LEU A 131 -5.05 -13.74 13.32
C LEU A 131 -4.76 -14.64 12.12
N SER A 132 -3.56 -15.25 12.08
CA SER A 132 -3.18 -16.12 10.96
C SER A 132 -4.14 -17.28 10.79
N PRO A 133 -4.68 -17.47 9.57
CA PRO A 133 -5.40 -18.71 9.22
C PRO A 133 -4.47 -19.92 9.15
N TRP A 134 -3.23 -19.74 8.74
CA TRP A 134 -2.21 -20.79 8.77
C TRP A 134 -1.62 -20.89 10.18
N ASP A 135 -1.72 -22.08 10.79
CA ASP A 135 -1.24 -22.31 12.15
C ASP A 135 -0.43 -23.60 12.18
N ARG A 136 0.89 -23.47 12.16
CA ARG A 136 1.83 -24.60 12.11
C ARG A 136 1.95 -25.36 13.44
N ASN A 137 1.50 -24.76 14.56
CA ASN A 137 1.44 -25.41 15.86
C ASN A 137 0.13 -26.18 16.07
N ALA A 138 -1.00 -25.73 15.49
CA ALA A 138 -2.29 -26.32 15.74
C ALA A 138 -2.43 -27.72 15.14
N LYS A 139 -2.55 -28.74 15.97
CA LYS A 139 -2.73 -30.14 15.53
C LYS A 139 -4.01 -30.40 14.73
N THR A 140 -4.97 -29.46 14.81
CA THR A 140 -6.23 -29.53 14.06
C THR A 140 -6.14 -28.85 12.70
N TRP A 141 -5.06 -28.12 12.40
CA TRP A 141 -4.92 -27.44 11.11
C TRP A 141 -5.06 -28.44 9.95
N GLY A 142 -5.77 -28.04 8.90
CA GLY A 142 -6.09 -28.92 7.78
C GLY A 142 -7.31 -29.82 8.00
N THR A 143 -8.01 -29.72 9.12
CA THR A 143 -9.24 -30.48 9.42
C THR A 143 -10.42 -29.56 9.73
N ASP A 144 -11.66 -30.08 9.65
CA ASP A 144 -12.88 -29.33 9.99
C ASP A 144 -12.86 -28.78 11.44
N ALA A 145 -12.22 -29.53 12.37
CA ALA A 145 -12.08 -29.11 13.76
C ALA A 145 -11.28 -27.81 13.91
N TYR A 146 -10.43 -27.48 12.94
CA TYR A 146 -9.67 -26.23 12.93
C TYR A 146 -10.58 -25.00 12.86
N ASN A 147 -11.68 -25.06 12.10
CA ASN A 147 -12.60 -23.94 12.01
C ASN A 147 -13.21 -23.58 13.38
N THR A 148 -13.53 -24.58 14.21
CA THR A 148 -13.97 -24.35 15.60
C THR A 148 -12.86 -23.77 16.47
N TYR A 149 -11.65 -24.28 16.36
CA TYR A 149 -10.48 -23.76 17.08
C TYR A 149 -10.23 -22.29 16.73
N TYR A 150 -10.25 -21.95 15.43
CA TYR A 150 -10.05 -20.58 14.95
C TYR A 150 -11.15 -19.63 15.44
N VAL A 151 -12.42 -20.02 15.36
CA VAL A 151 -13.56 -19.24 15.87
C VAL A 151 -13.44 -18.98 17.37
N ASN A 152 -12.96 -19.95 18.14
CA ASN A 152 -12.75 -19.77 19.57
C ASN A 152 -11.68 -18.72 19.86
N GLN A 153 -10.52 -18.76 19.18
CA GLN A 153 -9.47 -17.73 19.30
C GLN A 153 -9.97 -16.37 18.81
N LEU A 154 -10.68 -16.31 17.69
CA LEU A 154 -11.30 -15.11 17.16
C LEU A 154 -12.29 -14.50 18.16
N THR A 155 -13.06 -15.36 18.84
CA THR A 155 -14.01 -14.91 19.88
C THR A 155 -13.27 -14.30 21.08
N GLU A 156 -12.19 -14.93 21.55
CA GLU A 156 -11.35 -14.32 22.61
C GLU A 156 -10.89 -12.91 22.23
N LEU A 157 -10.35 -12.76 21.01
CA LEU A 157 -9.81 -11.49 20.53
C LEU A 157 -10.90 -10.41 20.37
N LEU A 158 -12.08 -10.78 19.90
CA LEU A 158 -13.16 -9.83 19.64
C LEU A 158 -14.04 -9.52 20.86
N THR A 159 -13.92 -10.27 21.96
CA THR A 159 -14.71 -10.04 23.19
C THR A 159 -13.90 -9.47 24.35
N ASN A 160 -12.61 -9.80 24.45
CA ASN A 160 -11.82 -9.47 25.63
C ASN A 160 -11.07 -8.13 25.51
N TYR A 161 -10.88 -7.59 24.31
CA TYR A 161 -9.97 -6.47 24.04
C TYR A 161 -10.68 -5.18 23.61
N GLY A 162 -11.98 -5.06 23.86
CA GLY A 162 -12.80 -3.89 23.54
C GLY A 162 -13.07 -3.75 22.03
N LYS A 163 -13.31 -2.53 21.55
CA LYS A 163 -13.62 -2.30 20.13
C LYS A 163 -12.40 -2.53 19.27
N ILE A 164 -12.56 -3.42 18.28
CA ILE A 164 -11.59 -3.71 17.21
C ILE A 164 -12.14 -3.11 15.91
N TYR A 165 -11.31 -2.37 15.18
CA TYR A 165 -11.72 -1.67 13.97
C TYR A 165 -11.45 -2.44 12.69
N GLU A 166 -10.41 -3.29 12.70
CA GLU A 166 -10.06 -4.12 11.56
C GLU A 166 -9.64 -5.52 12.00
N CYS A 167 -10.19 -6.53 11.33
CA CYS A 167 -9.80 -7.93 11.47
C CYS A 167 -9.08 -8.35 10.18
N TRP A 168 -7.83 -8.76 10.28
CA TRP A 168 -6.95 -8.98 9.14
C TRP A 168 -6.65 -10.46 8.97
N TRP A 169 -7.01 -11.03 7.80
CA TRP A 169 -6.84 -12.45 7.47
C TRP A 169 -5.87 -12.63 6.31
N ASP A 170 -4.81 -13.36 6.59
CA ASP A 170 -3.83 -13.76 5.58
C ASP A 170 -4.39 -14.83 4.64
N GLY A 171 -3.85 -14.87 3.41
CA GLY A 171 -4.15 -15.92 2.45
C GLY A 171 -3.27 -17.17 2.56
N ALA A 172 -2.24 -17.12 3.41
CA ALA A 172 -1.30 -18.22 3.57
C ALA A 172 -2.00 -19.51 4.02
N GLY A 173 -1.55 -20.65 3.48
CA GLY A 173 -2.14 -21.97 3.73
C GLY A 173 -3.46 -22.25 3.00
N SER A 174 -4.10 -21.26 2.35
CA SER A 174 -5.41 -21.43 1.68
C SER A 174 -5.37 -22.34 0.44
N THR A 175 -4.18 -22.62 -0.10
CA THR A 175 -3.99 -23.58 -1.18
C THR A 175 -3.85 -25.02 -0.70
N GLU A 176 -3.61 -25.22 0.60
CA GLU A 176 -3.35 -26.53 1.20
C GLU A 176 -4.56 -27.05 1.98
N THR A 177 -5.45 -26.18 2.42
CA THR A 177 -6.65 -26.53 3.17
C THR A 177 -7.82 -25.60 2.86
N THR A 178 -9.03 -26.00 3.24
CA THR A 178 -10.24 -25.19 3.09
C THR A 178 -10.59 -24.54 4.43
N TYR A 179 -10.62 -23.22 4.43
CA TYR A 179 -11.10 -22.43 5.56
C TYR A 179 -12.58 -22.08 5.42
N ASP A 180 -13.33 -22.11 6.51
CA ASP A 180 -14.72 -21.63 6.53
C ASP A 180 -14.77 -20.10 6.74
N TRP A 181 -14.35 -19.37 5.70
CA TRP A 181 -14.36 -17.91 5.69
C TRP A 181 -15.75 -17.33 6.01
N GLY A 182 -16.82 -18.02 5.60
CA GLY A 182 -18.19 -17.60 5.87
C GLY A 182 -18.52 -17.63 7.36
N LEU A 183 -18.18 -18.71 8.06
CA LEU A 183 -18.34 -18.83 9.50
C LEU A 183 -17.51 -17.79 10.25
N TRP A 184 -16.28 -17.57 9.82
CA TRP A 184 -15.40 -16.59 10.46
C TRP A 184 -15.92 -15.16 10.27
N ALA A 185 -16.34 -14.80 9.07
CA ALA A 185 -16.95 -13.49 8.79
C ALA A 185 -18.25 -13.28 9.58
N TYR A 186 -19.10 -14.31 9.67
CA TYR A 186 -20.30 -14.27 10.49
C TYR A 186 -19.96 -14.04 11.98
N THR A 187 -18.93 -14.69 12.49
CA THR A 187 -18.46 -14.51 13.88
C THR A 187 -18.02 -13.07 14.14
N VAL A 188 -17.16 -12.51 13.27
CA VAL A 188 -16.73 -11.09 13.38
C VAL A 188 -17.97 -10.18 13.38
N ARG A 189 -18.88 -10.40 12.45
CA ARG A 189 -20.04 -9.53 12.25
C ARG A 189 -21.00 -9.54 13.45
N ASN A 190 -21.15 -10.68 14.11
CA ASN A 190 -21.98 -10.80 15.31
C ASN A 190 -21.33 -10.17 16.54
N LEU A 191 -20.03 -10.33 16.70
CA LEU A 191 -19.33 -9.85 17.90
C LEU A 191 -18.94 -8.37 17.77
N GLN A 192 -18.55 -7.91 16.58
CA GLN A 192 -18.08 -6.56 16.30
C GLN A 192 -18.70 -6.05 14.97
N PRO A 193 -19.96 -5.59 14.94
CA PRO A 193 -20.65 -5.19 13.71
C PRO A 193 -19.94 -4.10 12.90
N ASP A 194 -19.20 -3.21 13.57
CA ASP A 194 -18.46 -2.10 12.95
C ASP A 194 -17.05 -2.48 12.52
N CYS A 195 -16.54 -3.66 12.91
CA CYS A 195 -15.21 -4.12 12.53
C CYS A 195 -15.16 -4.39 11.02
N ILE A 196 -14.23 -3.78 10.29
CA ILE A 196 -13.99 -4.08 8.88
C ILE A 196 -13.14 -5.35 8.77
N ILE A 197 -13.35 -6.13 7.71
CA ILE A 197 -12.63 -7.38 7.50
C ILE A 197 -11.77 -7.23 6.24
N PHE A 198 -10.47 -7.40 6.42
CA PHE A 198 -9.51 -7.60 5.34
C PHE A 198 -9.30 -9.08 5.08
N GLY A 199 -9.07 -9.43 3.82
CA GLY A 199 -8.64 -10.77 3.46
C GLY A 199 -8.10 -10.86 2.05
N SER A 200 -7.30 -11.89 1.83
CA SER A 200 -6.68 -12.18 0.55
C SER A 200 -7.18 -13.49 -0.05
N LEU A 201 -6.92 -13.69 -1.33
CA LEU A 201 -7.18 -14.93 -2.07
C LEU A 201 -8.58 -15.51 -1.82
N GLY A 202 -8.70 -16.68 -1.20
CA GLY A 202 -9.96 -17.39 -0.95
C GLY A 202 -10.92 -16.67 -0.01
N ALA A 203 -10.45 -15.73 0.80
CA ALA A 203 -11.29 -14.91 1.69
C ALA A 203 -12.05 -13.81 0.95
N THR A 204 -11.61 -13.40 -0.24
CA THR A 204 -12.14 -12.22 -0.97
C THR A 204 -13.68 -12.15 -1.06
N PRO A 205 -14.43 -13.26 -1.27
CA PRO A 205 -15.88 -13.21 -1.30
C PRO A 205 -16.55 -12.83 0.04
N TYR A 206 -15.83 -12.90 1.15
CA TYR A 206 -16.39 -12.73 2.51
C TYR A 206 -15.93 -11.45 3.21
N VAL A 207 -15.07 -10.65 2.55
CA VAL A 207 -14.42 -9.48 3.16
C VAL A 207 -14.90 -8.16 2.58
N GLU A 208 -14.43 -7.07 3.16
CA GLU A 208 -14.76 -5.69 2.78
C GLU A 208 -13.56 -4.91 2.27
N ILE A 209 -12.36 -5.40 2.54
CA ILE A 209 -11.10 -4.91 1.98
C ILE A 209 -10.37 -6.13 1.41
N ARG A 210 -9.84 -5.98 0.20
CA ARG A 210 -9.05 -7.03 -0.46
C ARG A 210 -7.57 -6.70 -0.43
N TRP A 211 -6.75 -7.73 -0.40
CA TRP A 211 -5.33 -7.60 -0.69
C TRP A 211 -5.09 -7.04 -2.10
N VAL A 212 -4.11 -6.17 -2.26
CA VAL A 212 -3.76 -5.55 -3.55
C VAL A 212 -3.10 -6.52 -4.55
N GLY A 213 -2.82 -7.76 -4.13
CA GLY A 213 -2.25 -8.80 -4.99
C GLY A 213 -0.72 -8.83 -5.05
N ASN A 214 -0.04 -7.99 -4.28
CA ASN A 214 1.41 -7.98 -4.14
C ASN A 214 1.84 -7.44 -2.79
N GLU A 215 3.08 -7.70 -2.38
CA GLU A 215 3.70 -7.17 -1.16
C GLU A 215 4.73 -6.07 -1.46
N GLY A 216 4.77 -5.57 -2.68
CA GLY A 216 5.61 -4.45 -3.09
C GLY A 216 5.03 -3.07 -2.74
N GLY A 217 3.80 -3.03 -2.23
CA GLY A 217 3.15 -1.80 -1.79
C GLY A 217 2.59 -0.93 -2.92
N TYR A 218 2.22 -1.51 -4.07
CA TYR A 218 1.69 -0.74 -5.20
C TYR A 218 0.33 -1.28 -5.69
N ALA A 219 -0.55 -0.36 -5.99
CA ALA A 219 -1.83 -0.62 -6.64
C ALA A 219 -1.67 -0.69 -8.17
N GLY A 220 -2.66 -1.25 -8.84
CA GLY A 220 -2.75 -1.25 -10.31
C GLY A 220 -3.00 0.14 -10.89
N ASP A 221 -2.70 0.29 -12.16
CA ASP A 221 -3.13 1.41 -12.99
C ASP A 221 -3.88 0.85 -14.21
N PRO A 222 -5.23 0.84 -14.15
CA PRO A 222 -6.12 1.38 -13.12
C PRO A 222 -6.24 0.53 -11.84
N CYS A 223 -6.74 1.12 -10.73
CA CYS A 223 -7.16 0.41 -9.53
C CYS A 223 -8.60 0.77 -9.17
N PHE A 224 -9.56 -0.05 -9.59
CA PHE A 224 -10.96 0.11 -9.21
C PHE A 224 -11.23 -0.53 -7.84
N ALA A 225 -12.01 0.13 -7.00
CA ALA A 225 -12.44 -0.44 -5.72
C ALA A 225 -13.53 -1.51 -5.90
N THR A 226 -14.07 -1.67 -7.09
CA THR A 226 -15.08 -2.68 -7.43
C THR A 226 -14.45 -3.93 -8.02
N ILE A 227 -15.06 -5.11 -7.75
CA ILE A 227 -14.58 -6.42 -8.21
C ILE A 227 -15.73 -7.42 -8.26
N ASP A 228 -15.57 -8.52 -8.99
CA ASP A 228 -16.45 -9.70 -8.95
C ASP A 228 -15.80 -10.81 -8.08
N PRO A 229 -15.98 -10.81 -6.77
CA PRO A 229 -15.20 -11.67 -5.88
C PRO A 229 -15.49 -13.16 -6.06
N ASP A 230 -16.68 -13.52 -6.55
CA ASP A 230 -17.11 -14.92 -6.77
C ASP A 230 -16.61 -15.50 -8.10
N SER A 231 -15.96 -14.70 -8.95
CA SER A 231 -15.49 -15.11 -10.28
C SER A 231 -13.99 -14.86 -10.51
N LEU A 232 -13.20 -14.84 -9.44
CA LEU A 232 -11.74 -14.69 -9.53
C LEU A 232 -11.12 -15.90 -10.24
N GLY A 233 -10.37 -15.63 -11.31
CA GLY A 233 -9.77 -16.65 -12.18
C GLY A 233 -8.35 -17.06 -11.78
N LYS A 234 -7.62 -17.64 -12.75
CA LYS A 234 -6.21 -18.06 -12.54
C LYS A 234 -5.25 -16.88 -12.33
N GLU A 235 -5.57 -15.71 -12.87
CA GLU A 235 -4.78 -14.47 -12.71
C GLU A 235 -5.31 -13.64 -11.53
N VAL A 236 -5.59 -14.31 -10.42
CA VAL A 236 -6.23 -13.70 -9.25
C VAL A 236 -5.48 -12.47 -8.72
N THR A 237 -4.15 -12.50 -8.70
CA THR A 237 -3.33 -11.39 -8.18
C THR A 237 -3.46 -10.14 -9.05
N ALA A 238 -3.48 -10.28 -10.38
CA ALA A 238 -3.72 -9.16 -11.30
C ALA A 238 -5.13 -8.59 -11.16
N GLN A 239 -6.15 -9.48 -10.99
CA GLN A 239 -7.53 -9.07 -10.75
C GLN A 239 -7.69 -8.35 -9.40
N LEU A 240 -7.01 -8.81 -8.36
CA LEU A 240 -6.97 -8.14 -7.04
C LEU A 240 -6.26 -6.78 -7.14
N ASN A 241 -5.22 -6.67 -7.95
CA ASN A 241 -4.47 -5.44 -8.15
C ASN A 241 -5.30 -4.35 -8.85
N SER A 242 -5.89 -4.67 -9.99
CA SER A 242 -6.59 -3.69 -10.85
C SER A 242 -8.06 -3.48 -10.48
N GLY A 243 -8.71 -4.44 -9.85
CA GLY A 243 -10.17 -4.46 -9.69
C GLY A 243 -10.89 -4.57 -11.04
N LYS A 244 -12.17 -4.18 -11.05
CA LYS A 244 -13.02 -4.21 -12.25
C LYS A 244 -13.98 -3.02 -12.25
N PRO A 245 -14.06 -2.21 -13.34
CA PRO A 245 -14.86 -0.98 -13.35
C PRO A 245 -16.34 -1.19 -13.02
N ASP A 246 -16.94 -2.30 -13.48
CA ASP A 246 -18.35 -2.64 -13.24
C ASP A 246 -18.49 -3.90 -12.37
N GLY A 247 -17.55 -4.07 -11.42
CA GLY A 247 -17.59 -5.16 -10.46
C GLY A 247 -18.84 -5.12 -9.58
N THR A 248 -19.34 -6.29 -9.21
CA THR A 248 -20.61 -6.46 -8.48
C THR A 248 -20.56 -6.04 -7.02
N ARG A 249 -19.35 -5.95 -6.43
CA ARG A 249 -19.16 -5.53 -5.05
C ARG A 249 -18.06 -4.47 -4.94
N PHE A 250 -18.26 -3.54 -3.99
CA PHE A 250 -17.26 -2.55 -3.62
C PHE A 250 -16.36 -3.16 -2.55
N ILE A 251 -15.12 -3.51 -2.92
CA ILE A 251 -14.08 -4.09 -2.05
C ILE A 251 -12.75 -3.42 -2.42
N PRO A 252 -12.42 -2.26 -1.80
CA PRO A 252 -11.19 -1.54 -2.09
C PRO A 252 -9.96 -2.39 -1.81
N ALA A 253 -8.90 -2.15 -2.58
CA ALA A 253 -7.61 -2.78 -2.34
C ALA A 253 -6.89 -2.13 -1.16
N GLU A 254 -6.14 -2.91 -0.40
CA GLU A 254 -5.17 -2.45 0.58
C GLU A 254 -3.78 -2.92 0.15
N ALA A 255 -2.87 -1.96 0.05
CA ALA A 255 -1.47 -2.19 -0.28
C ALA A 255 -0.67 -2.26 1.02
N ASP A 256 -0.18 -3.44 1.31
CA ASP A 256 0.68 -3.72 2.45
C ASP A 256 2.15 -3.80 2.01
N VAL A 257 3.02 -3.18 2.79
CA VAL A 257 4.47 -3.22 2.59
C VAL A 257 5.20 -3.05 3.90
N SER A 258 6.37 -3.63 4.02
CA SER A 258 7.22 -3.40 5.20
C SER A 258 8.19 -2.24 4.96
N ILE A 259 8.48 -1.47 6.02
CA ILE A 259 9.54 -0.45 6.01
C ILE A 259 10.94 -1.08 5.87
N ARG A 260 11.06 -2.37 6.13
CA ARG A 260 12.27 -3.21 6.01
C ARG A 260 12.07 -4.27 4.93
N PRO A 261 13.12 -4.95 4.45
CA PRO A 261 12.97 -6.06 3.51
C PRO A 261 12.09 -7.20 4.06
N GLY A 262 12.24 -7.54 5.35
CA GLY A 262 11.43 -8.56 6.02
C GLY A 262 10.16 -7.99 6.67
N TRP A 263 9.20 -8.88 7.01
CA TRP A 263 8.04 -8.53 7.82
C TRP A 263 8.41 -8.44 9.31
N PHE A 264 9.27 -9.34 9.80
CA PHE A 264 9.82 -9.25 11.14
C PHE A 264 11.13 -8.46 11.18
N TYR A 265 11.54 -8.06 12.38
CA TYR A 265 12.80 -7.35 12.58
C TYR A 265 14.00 -8.29 12.44
N HIS A 266 14.95 -7.90 11.60
CA HIS A 266 16.27 -8.51 11.45
C HIS A 266 17.33 -7.43 11.55
N GLN A 267 18.30 -7.61 12.46
CA GLN A 267 19.35 -6.61 12.70
C GLN A 267 20.18 -6.33 11.46
N GLU A 268 20.46 -7.33 10.64
CA GLU A 268 21.19 -7.23 9.38
C GLU A 268 20.50 -6.34 8.33
N GLN A 269 19.22 -6.02 8.52
CA GLN A 269 18.45 -5.14 7.64
C GLN A 269 18.45 -3.67 8.09
N ASP A 270 19.15 -3.28 9.16
CA ASP A 270 19.15 -1.91 9.67
C ASP A 270 19.63 -0.88 8.64
N SER A 271 20.54 -1.26 7.75
CA SER A 271 21.01 -0.42 6.64
C SER A 271 20.08 -0.40 5.41
N GLN A 272 19.02 -1.21 5.40
CA GLN A 272 18.10 -1.40 4.28
C GLN A 272 16.71 -0.85 4.54
N VAL A 273 16.54 -0.09 5.62
CA VAL A 273 15.26 0.58 5.94
C VAL A 273 14.90 1.54 4.81
N ARG A 274 13.66 1.47 4.31
CA ARG A 274 13.16 2.37 3.24
C ARG A 274 13.39 3.82 3.60
N THR A 275 13.93 4.58 2.66
CA THR A 275 14.14 6.02 2.85
C THR A 275 12.81 6.77 2.89
N PRO A 276 12.76 7.99 3.46
CA PRO A 276 11.56 8.83 3.41
C PRO A 276 11.05 9.07 1.98
N ALA A 277 11.95 9.20 0.99
CA ALA A 277 11.58 9.34 -0.42
C ALA A 277 10.91 8.07 -0.98
N ASN A 278 11.43 6.88 -0.66
CA ASN A 278 10.78 5.61 -1.04
C ASN A 278 9.39 5.48 -0.41
N LEU A 279 9.21 5.91 0.84
CA LEU A 279 7.90 5.88 1.51
C LEU A 279 6.92 6.89 0.88
N VAL A 280 7.39 8.05 0.39
CA VAL A 280 6.57 8.98 -0.40
C VAL A 280 6.14 8.32 -1.71
N GLN A 281 7.05 7.65 -2.42
CA GLN A 281 6.71 6.90 -3.63
C GLN A 281 5.69 5.79 -3.34
N TYR A 282 5.88 5.03 -2.25
CA TYR A 282 4.90 4.04 -1.80
C TYR A 282 3.51 4.66 -1.57
N TRP A 283 3.44 5.87 -0.99
CA TRP A 283 2.17 6.56 -0.81
C TRP A 283 1.50 6.89 -2.17
N PHE A 284 2.26 7.36 -3.17
CA PHE A 284 1.73 7.61 -4.52
C PHE A 284 1.25 6.30 -5.18
N ASP A 285 2.02 5.23 -5.05
CA ASP A 285 1.73 3.93 -5.66
C ASP A 285 0.57 3.19 -4.95
N SER A 286 0.15 3.62 -3.76
CA SER A 286 -0.93 3.02 -2.96
C SER A 286 -2.09 3.97 -2.70
N ALA A 287 -2.05 4.76 -1.62
CA ALA A 287 -3.12 5.69 -1.26
C ALA A 287 -3.35 6.78 -2.32
N GLY A 288 -2.29 7.18 -3.04
CA GLY A 288 -2.36 8.05 -4.21
C GLY A 288 -2.97 7.39 -5.45
N SER A 289 -3.09 6.07 -5.50
CA SER A 289 -3.63 5.28 -6.61
C SER A 289 -4.91 4.53 -6.24
N ASN A 290 -5.82 5.19 -5.51
CA ASN A 290 -7.14 4.66 -5.12
C ASN A 290 -7.10 3.37 -4.28
N SER A 291 -6.00 3.08 -3.58
CA SER A 291 -5.86 1.98 -2.64
C SER A 291 -5.83 2.49 -1.19
N LEU A 292 -5.86 1.57 -0.25
CA LEU A 292 -5.58 1.82 1.16
C LEU A 292 -4.10 1.53 1.43
N ILE A 293 -3.51 2.17 2.43
CA ILE A 293 -2.11 1.98 2.83
C ILE A 293 -2.02 1.24 4.15
N LEU A 294 -1.16 0.22 4.21
CA LEU A 294 -0.79 -0.50 5.42
C LEU A 294 0.73 -0.66 5.46
N LEU A 295 1.40 0.11 6.31
CA LEU A 295 2.86 0.12 6.42
C LEU A 295 3.32 -0.66 7.65
N ASN A 296 4.08 -1.73 7.44
CA ASN A 296 4.63 -2.53 8.53
C ASN A 296 5.88 -1.89 9.15
N LEU A 297 5.89 -1.84 10.47
CA LEU A 297 6.95 -1.32 11.33
C LEU A 297 7.29 -2.41 12.34
N PRO A 298 8.20 -3.34 12.04
CA PRO A 298 8.50 -4.45 12.93
C PRO A 298 9.30 -3.98 14.15
N PRO A 299 8.77 -4.13 15.38
CA PRO A 299 9.55 -3.83 16.57
C PRO A 299 10.75 -4.77 16.72
N ASP A 300 11.85 -4.25 17.23
CA ASP A 300 13.08 -5.00 17.45
C ASP A 300 12.99 -5.94 18.67
N ARG A 301 14.07 -6.70 18.95
CA ARG A 301 14.12 -7.65 20.06
C ARG A 301 13.97 -7.01 21.45
N ARG A 302 14.18 -5.70 21.57
CA ARG A 302 13.88 -4.96 22.81
C ARG A 302 12.37 -4.85 23.03
N GLY A 303 11.57 -4.92 21.95
CA GLY A 303 10.14 -4.63 21.95
C GLY A 303 9.85 -3.15 21.67
N LEU A 304 10.71 -2.46 20.91
CA LEU A 304 10.57 -1.06 20.53
C LEU A 304 10.60 -0.93 19.00
N VAL A 305 9.86 0.03 18.46
CA VAL A 305 10.10 0.47 17.06
C VAL A 305 11.50 1.05 17.00
N HIS A 306 12.32 0.54 16.09
CA HIS A 306 13.72 0.92 15.98
C HIS A 306 13.88 2.39 15.60
N GLU A 307 14.92 3.04 16.09
CA GLU A 307 15.13 4.49 15.94
C GLU A 307 15.23 4.95 14.48
N ILE A 308 15.81 4.13 13.62
CA ILE A 308 15.90 4.40 12.17
C ILE A 308 14.50 4.39 11.54
N ASP A 309 13.69 3.38 11.86
CA ASP A 309 12.32 3.22 11.34
C ASP A 309 11.44 4.40 11.79
N ALA A 310 11.51 4.75 13.10
CA ALA A 310 10.78 5.88 13.66
C ALA A 310 11.17 7.20 12.99
N LYS A 311 12.47 7.42 12.76
CA LYS A 311 12.98 8.61 12.09
C LYS A 311 12.48 8.70 10.64
N ASN A 312 12.66 7.63 9.86
CA ASN A 312 12.27 7.61 8.45
C ASN A 312 10.75 7.76 8.28
N LEU A 313 9.96 7.18 9.19
CA LEU A 313 8.52 7.35 9.22
C LEU A 313 8.11 8.82 9.49
N CYS A 314 8.76 9.47 10.45
CA CYS A 314 8.52 10.88 10.77
C CYS A 314 8.88 11.78 9.58
N ASP A 315 10.05 11.56 8.98
CA ASP A 315 10.52 12.32 7.81
C ASP A 315 9.61 12.12 6.60
N PHE A 316 9.14 10.91 6.34
CA PHE A 316 8.11 10.60 5.33
C PHE A 316 6.85 11.43 5.55
N SER A 317 6.31 11.43 6.77
CA SER A 317 5.12 12.22 7.09
C SER A 317 5.33 13.71 6.86
N ASN A 318 6.50 14.23 7.24
CA ASN A 318 6.86 15.63 7.01
C ASN A 318 6.92 15.96 5.52
N LEU A 319 7.48 15.09 4.68
CA LEU A 319 7.53 15.27 3.22
C LEU A 319 6.12 15.29 2.60
N LEU A 320 5.23 14.38 3.01
CA LEU A 320 3.84 14.40 2.55
C LEU A 320 3.11 15.66 2.99
N ASN A 321 3.26 16.06 4.26
CA ASN A 321 2.64 17.27 4.78
C ASN A 321 3.13 18.51 4.03
N GLN A 322 4.42 18.61 3.71
CA GLN A 322 4.97 19.71 2.91
C GLN A 322 4.42 19.69 1.47
N THR A 323 4.32 18.51 0.85
CA THR A 323 3.78 18.35 -0.51
C THR A 323 2.37 18.90 -0.61
N PHE A 324 1.49 18.50 0.31
CA PHE A 324 0.06 18.83 0.24
C PHE A 324 -0.36 20.06 1.07
N ALA A 325 0.60 20.77 1.69
CA ALA A 325 0.32 21.95 2.51
C ALA A 325 -0.37 23.08 1.76
N VAL A 326 -0.02 23.28 0.49
CA VAL A 326 -0.51 24.41 -0.32
C VAL A 326 -1.02 23.89 -1.66
N ASN A 327 -2.34 23.97 -1.87
CA ASN A 327 -2.92 23.75 -3.19
C ASN A 327 -2.70 24.98 -4.06
N LEU A 328 -1.82 24.87 -5.06
CA LEU A 328 -1.46 25.95 -5.99
C LEU A 328 -2.59 26.34 -6.93
N ALA A 329 -3.62 25.51 -7.08
CA ALA A 329 -4.83 25.82 -7.85
C ALA A 329 -5.80 26.75 -7.09
N LYS A 330 -5.62 26.96 -5.79
CA LYS A 330 -6.49 27.88 -5.03
C LYS A 330 -6.42 29.30 -5.58
N GLY A 331 -7.62 29.91 -5.74
CA GLY A 331 -7.77 31.22 -6.32
C GLY A 331 -7.81 31.25 -7.84
N ALA A 332 -7.73 30.10 -8.52
CA ALA A 332 -7.97 30.03 -9.96
C ALA A 332 -9.41 30.42 -10.31
N GLN A 333 -9.58 31.08 -11.46
CA GLN A 333 -10.88 31.15 -12.11
C GLN A 333 -11.16 29.77 -12.73
N ILE A 334 -12.29 29.18 -12.40
CA ILE A 334 -12.63 27.84 -12.86
C ILE A 334 -13.97 27.87 -13.58
N SER A 335 -14.08 27.14 -14.67
CA SER A 335 -15.32 26.99 -15.46
C SER A 335 -15.42 25.57 -15.98
N ALA A 336 -16.65 25.14 -16.24
CA ALA A 336 -16.94 23.86 -16.86
C ALA A 336 -17.95 24.05 -17.99
N ASP A 337 -17.88 23.20 -19.02
CA ASP A 337 -18.81 23.22 -20.15
C ASP A 337 -20.17 22.58 -19.82
N SER A 338 -20.31 21.99 -18.65
CA SER A 338 -21.54 21.39 -18.15
C SER A 338 -21.68 21.59 -16.65
N LEU A 339 -22.90 21.90 -16.20
CA LEU A 339 -23.26 22.08 -14.79
C LEU A 339 -24.62 21.43 -14.55
N ARG A 340 -24.72 20.62 -13.50
CA ARG A 340 -25.97 19.95 -13.12
C ARG A 340 -27.03 20.93 -12.60
N CYS A 341 -26.69 21.69 -11.59
CA CYS A 341 -27.58 22.68 -10.96
C CYS A 341 -26.79 23.54 -9.97
N GLU A 342 -27.46 24.56 -9.43
CA GLU A 342 -26.94 25.39 -8.33
C GLU A 342 -26.49 24.50 -7.14
N GLY A 343 -25.29 24.78 -6.60
CA GLY A 343 -24.62 24.04 -5.56
C GLY A 343 -23.69 22.93 -6.05
N CYS A 344 -23.60 22.70 -7.38
CA CYS A 344 -22.69 21.74 -8.01
C CYS A 344 -21.60 22.43 -8.86
N GLU A 345 -21.28 23.70 -8.60
CA GLU A 345 -20.36 24.53 -9.39
C GLU A 345 -18.93 23.98 -9.39
N PRO A 346 -18.15 24.19 -10.49
CA PRO A 346 -16.77 23.71 -10.59
C PRO A 346 -15.84 24.35 -9.54
N GLU A 347 -16.14 25.52 -9.00
CA GLU A 347 -15.44 26.17 -7.89
C GLU A 347 -15.38 25.30 -6.64
N ASN A 348 -16.31 24.40 -6.47
CA ASN A 348 -16.35 23.43 -5.38
C ASN A 348 -15.13 22.47 -5.37
N LEU A 349 -14.48 22.27 -6.51
CA LEU A 349 -13.27 21.45 -6.61
C LEU A 349 -12.07 22.05 -5.87
N LEU A 350 -12.08 23.36 -5.62
CA LEU A 350 -11.00 24.07 -4.95
C LEU A 350 -11.30 24.37 -3.47
N ASN A 351 -12.44 23.92 -2.98
CA ASN A 351 -12.86 24.07 -1.59
C ASN A 351 -12.27 22.98 -0.70
N ASP A 352 -11.97 23.31 0.56
CA ASP A 352 -11.54 22.30 1.57
C ASP A 352 -12.74 21.62 2.25
N CYS A 353 -13.96 21.81 1.74
CA CYS A 353 -15.18 21.26 2.33
C CYS A 353 -15.49 19.87 1.75
N GLU A 354 -15.39 18.83 2.58
CA GLU A 354 -15.76 17.45 2.18
C GLU A 354 -17.21 17.31 1.66
N MET A 355 -18.07 18.29 1.94
CA MET A 355 -19.48 18.28 1.54
C MET A 355 -19.70 18.94 0.18
N SER A 356 -18.73 19.66 -0.38
CA SER A 356 -18.80 20.30 -1.69
C SER A 356 -18.32 19.35 -2.79
N PHE A 357 -18.86 19.53 -3.99
CA PHE A 357 -18.47 18.77 -5.18
C PHE A 357 -18.93 19.48 -6.45
N TYR A 358 -18.27 19.19 -7.56
CA TYR A 358 -18.72 19.49 -8.90
C TYR A 358 -19.54 18.31 -9.46
N ALA A 359 -20.60 18.61 -10.21
CA ALA A 359 -21.32 17.59 -10.98
C ALA A 359 -21.75 18.14 -12.34
N SER A 360 -21.53 17.35 -13.40
CA SER A 360 -22.07 17.65 -14.73
C SER A 360 -23.55 17.28 -14.84
N ASP A 361 -24.23 17.85 -15.83
CA ASP A 361 -25.59 17.43 -16.23
C ASP A 361 -25.61 15.96 -16.66
N ASP A 362 -26.75 15.26 -16.46
CA ASP A 362 -26.87 13.84 -16.81
C ASP A 362 -26.66 13.56 -18.32
N SER A 363 -26.88 14.57 -19.16
CA SER A 363 -26.64 14.47 -20.61
C SER A 363 -25.16 14.63 -21.02
N CYS A 364 -24.30 15.09 -20.09
CA CYS A 364 -22.87 15.32 -20.35
C CYS A 364 -21.99 14.34 -19.56
N LEU A 365 -21.51 13.30 -20.23
CA LEU A 365 -20.61 12.30 -19.64
C LEU A 365 -19.12 12.65 -19.79
N THR A 366 -18.80 13.63 -20.60
CA THR A 366 -17.41 14.02 -20.94
C THR A 366 -17.15 15.51 -20.74
N PRO A 367 -17.45 16.08 -19.56
CA PRO A 367 -17.24 17.49 -19.31
C PRO A 367 -15.74 17.85 -19.36
N VAL A 368 -15.47 19.09 -19.78
CA VAL A 368 -14.15 19.72 -19.69
C VAL A 368 -14.21 20.85 -18.65
N ILE A 369 -13.26 20.83 -17.73
CA ILE A 369 -13.15 21.81 -16.66
C ILE A 369 -11.86 22.60 -16.88
N HIS A 370 -11.94 23.90 -17.01
CA HIS A 370 -10.82 24.81 -17.22
C HIS A 370 -10.48 25.57 -15.96
N LEU A 371 -9.18 25.67 -15.66
CA LEU A 371 -8.62 26.47 -14.57
C LEU A 371 -7.68 27.52 -15.16
N GLN A 372 -7.92 28.79 -14.84
CA GLN A 372 -7.00 29.88 -15.08
C GLN A 372 -6.43 30.34 -13.74
N LEU A 373 -5.15 30.03 -13.49
CA LEU A 373 -4.46 30.44 -12.27
C LEU A 373 -4.23 31.95 -12.30
N PRO A 374 -4.16 32.62 -11.13
CA PRO A 374 -3.91 34.08 -11.07
C PRO A 374 -2.57 34.53 -11.69
N GLU A 375 -1.60 33.61 -11.69
CA GLU A 375 -0.25 33.80 -12.25
C GLU A 375 0.34 32.43 -12.62
N LYS A 376 1.40 32.42 -13.45
CA LYS A 376 2.14 31.19 -13.74
C LYS A 376 2.71 30.58 -12.47
N LYS A 377 2.42 29.32 -12.22
CA LYS A 377 2.92 28.52 -11.11
C LYS A 377 3.73 27.36 -11.63
N THR A 378 4.77 26.98 -10.88
CA THR A 378 5.50 25.73 -11.12
C THR A 378 4.95 24.65 -10.20
N PHE A 379 4.52 23.55 -10.75
CA PHE A 379 4.00 22.38 -10.04
C PHE A 379 4.50 21.10 -10.68
N ASP A 380 4.52 20.01 -9.91
CA ASP A 380 5.00 18.69 -10.34
C ASP A 380 4.12 17.55 -9.78
N CYS A 381 2.96 17.89 -9.24
CA CYS A 381 2.01 16.93 -8.73
C CYS A 381 0.59 17.45 -8.87
N PHE A 382 -0.35 16.55 -9.21
CA PHE A 382 -1.78 16.81 -9.04
C PHE A 382 -2.42 15.80 -8.14
N MET A 383 -3.59 16.14 -7.58
CA MET A 383 -4.48 15.22 -6.89
C MET A 383 -5.92 15.51 -7.28
N ILE A 384 -6.67 14.45 -7.58
CA ILE A 384 -8.10 14.52 -7.95
C ILE A 384 -8.88 13.46 -7.18
N GLN A 385 -10.15 13.76 -6.85
CA GLN A 385 -11.03 12.83 -6.14
C GLN A 385 -12.42 12.78 -6.79
N GLU A 386 -13.01 11.59 -6.90
CA GLU A 386 -14.44 11.39 -7.13
C GLU A 386 -15.23 11.43 -5.82
N VAL A 387 -16.52 11.69 -5.92
CA VAL A 387 -17.47 11.40 -4.85
C VAL A 387 -17.80 9.91 -4.88
N ILE A 388 -16.86 9.11 -4.35
CA ILE A 388 -16.88 7.64 -4.44
C ILE A 388 -18.07 7.00 -3.70
N GLU A 389 -18.70 7.73 -2.78
CA GLU A 389 -19.95 7.33 -2.16
C GLU A 389 -21.10 7.11 -3.17
N LEU A 390 -20.97 7.65 -4.37
CA LEU A 390 -21.87 7.45 -5.50
C LEU A 390 -21.40 6.35 -6.47
N GLY A 391 -20.33 5.64 -6.14
CA GLY A 391 -19.70 4.62 -6.96
C GLY A 391 -18.70 5.19 -7.98
N HIS A 392 -17.98 4.31 -8.65
CA HIS A 392 -17.06 4.69 -9.73
C HIS A 392 -17.84 5.14 -10.96
N ARG A 393 -17.70 6.38 -11.38
CA ARG A 393 -18.40 6.96 -12.54
C ARG A 393 -17.45 7.22 -13.70
N VAL A 394 -16.27 7.77 -13.41
CA VAL A 394 -15.24 8.06 -14.43
C VAL A 394 -14.57 6.77 -14.89
N ARG A 395 -14.38 6.66 -16.21
CA ARG A 395 -13.73 5.54 -16.90
C ARG A 395 -12.51 5.98 -17.72
N GLY A 396 -12.30 7.29 -17.82
CA GLY A 396 -11.16 7.88 -18.47
C GLY A 396 -11.13 9.38 -18.24
N TYR A 397 -9.96 9.92 -17.90
CA TYR A 397 -9.74 11.35 -17.75
C TYR A 397 -8.31 11.71 -18.12
N ALA A 398 -8.10 12.99 -18.44
CA ALA A 398 -6.77 13.55 -18.65
C ALA A 398 -6.61 14.88 -17.93
N ILE A 399 -5.39 15.16 -17.52
CA ILE A 399 -4.95 16.45 -17.00
C ILE A 399 -4.01 17.06 -18.03
N ASP A 400 -4.40 18.20 -18.58
CA ASP A 400 -3.59 18.92 -19.55
C ASP A 400 -3.15 20.28 -18.98
N VAL A 401 -2.04 20.77 -19.50
CA VAL A 401 -1.43 22.05 -19.15
C VAL A 401 -1.12 22.84 -20.43
N TRP A 402 -1.29 24.16 -20.39
CA TRP A 402 -0.97 25.03 -21.53
C TRP A 402 0.50 25.48 -21.46
N ILE A 403 1.32 25.01 -22.39
CA ILE A 403 2.75 25.32 -22.50
C ILE A 403 3.08 25.56 -23.99
N ASP A 404 3.87 26.57 -24.29
CA ASP A 404 4.35 26.90 -25.64
C ASP A 404 3.22 27.02 -26.68
N ASP A 405 2.13 27.69 -26.27
CA ASP A 405 0.92 27.92 -27.06
C ASP A 405 0.17 26.66 -27.52
N GLU A 406 0.32 25.54 -26.79
CA GLU A 406 -0.42 24.31 -27.02
C GLU A 406 -0.80 23.59 -25.72
N TRP A 407 -1.83 22.74 -25.79
CA TRP A 407 -2.20 21.85 -24.69
C TRP A 407 -1.33 20.59 -24.71
N GLN A 408 -0.61 20.37 -23.61
CA GLN A 408 0.17 19.14 -23.39
C GLN A 408 -0.49 18.30 -22.29
N THR A 409 -0.64 17.00 -22.55
CA THR A 409 -1.21 16.06 -21.58
C THR A 409 -0.15 15.63 -20.58
N LEU A 410 -0.36 15.95 -19.29
CA LEU A 410 0.50 15.50 -18.18
C LEU A 410 0.18 14.07 -17.76
N ALA A 411 -1.11 13.72 -17.74
CA ALA A 411 -1.57 12.39 -17.35
C ALA A 411 -2.85 12.03 -18.09
N GLU A 412 -2.98 10.75 -18.46
CA GLU A 412 -4.22 10.15 -18.95
C GLU A 412 -4.43 8.83 -18.21
N LYS A 413 -5.59 8.69 -17.52
CA LYS A 413 -5.89 7.59 -16.61
C LYS A 413 -7.31 7.09 -16.78
N GLN A 414 -7.57 5.86 -16.31
CA GLN A 414 -8.88 5.20 -16.41
C GLN A 414 -9.71 5.28 -15.12
N CYS A 415 -9.11 5.59 -13.97
CA CYS A 415 -9.78 5.57 -12.68
C CYS A 415 -9.36 6.78 -11.85
N ILE A 416 -10.33 7.45 -11.22
CA ILE A 416 -10.07 8.44 -10.15
C ILE A 416 -10.27 7.77 -8.79
N GLY A 417 -11.48 7.29 -8.54
CA GLY A 417 -11.89 6.68 -7.28
C GLY A 417 -11.89 7.64 -6.10
N TYR A 418 -11.62 7.12 -4.90
CA TYR A 418 -11.52 7.95 -3.71
C TYR A 418 -10.45 9.02 -3.86
N ARG A 419 -9.31 8.69 -4.51
CA ARG A 419 -8.20 9.60 -4.78
C ARG A 419 -7.33 9.05 -5.90
N TRP A 420 -6.88 9.96 -6.78
CA TRP A 420 -5.73 9.75 -7.63
C TRP A 420 -4.76 10.91 -7.49
N ALA A 421 -3.52 10.63 -7.20
CA ALA A 421 -2.44 11.60 -7.13
C ALA A 421 -1.26 11.09 -7.97
N GLU A 422 -0.65 11.97 -8.73
CA GLU A 422 0.50 11.62 -9.58
C GLU A 422 1.51 12.75 -9.59
N HIS A 423 2.78 12.40 -9.64
CA HIS A 423 3.87 13.35 -9.80
C HIS A 423 4.56 13.18 -11.15
N PHE A 424 5.12 14.26 -11.66
CA PHE A 424 5.74 14.36 -12.97
C PHE A 424 6.89 15.38 -12.95
N ASP A 425 7.65 15.48 -14.06
CA ASP A 425 8.68 16.52 -14.17
C ASP A 425 8.05 17.93 -14.04
N PRO A 426 8.70 18.88 -13.31
CA PRO A 426 8.12 20.19 -13.03
C PRO A 426 7.72 20.95 -14.29
N VAL A 427 6.49 21.45 -14.32
CA VAL A 427 5.97 22.31 -15.39
C VAL A 427 5.56 23.66 -14.84
N THR A 428 5.61 24.70 -15.67
CA THR A 428 5.21 26.07 -15.30
C THR A 428 4.12 26.55 -16.23
N SER A 429 2.93 26.83 -15.67
CA SER A 429 1.79 27.33 -16.42
C SER A 429 0.82 28.10 -15.53
N ASP A 430 -0.07 28.86 -16.16
CA ASP A 430 -1.25 29.47 -15.54
C ASP A 430 -2.56 28.90 -16.06
N GLN A 431 -2.52 27.92 -17.00
CA GLN A 431 -3.72 27.29 -17.51
C GLN A 431 -3.63 25.76 -17.39
N VAL A 432 -4.65 25.17 -16.79
CA VAL A 432 -4.82 23.71 -16.63
C VAL A 432 -6.23 23.34 -17.02
N ARG A 433 -6.43 22.14 -17.58
CA ARG A 433 -7.77 21.60 -17.79
C ARG A 433 -7.85 20.15 -17.36
N ILE A 434 -9.02 19.79 -16.88
CA ILE A 434 -9.41 18.41 -16.59
C ILE A 434 -10.39 18.00 -17.68
N ARG A 435 -10.06 16.99 -18.47
CA ARG A 435 -10.96 16.40 -19.46
C ARG A 435 -11.46 15.05 -18.97
N ILE A 436 -12.75 14.90 -18.84
CA ILE A 436 -13.32 13.55 -18.69
C ILE A 436 -13.45 12.96 -20.09
N ILE A 437 -12.76 11.86 -20.36
CA ILE A 437 -12.70 11.19 -21.66
C ILE A 437 -13.88 10.21 -21.80
N SER A 438 -14.20 9.52 -20.71
CA SER A 438 -15.34 8.60 -20.67
C SER A 438 -15.85 8.43 -19.24
N ALA A 439 -17.15 8.24 -19.10
CA ALA A 439 -17.80 7.97 -17.83
C ALA A 439 -19.03 7.07 -18.03
N ALA A 440 -19.32 6.26 -17.02
CA ALA A 440 -20.49 5.37 -16.98
C ALA A 440 -21.76 6.07 -16.48
N ALA A 441 -21.60 7.18 -15.77
CA ALA A 441 -22.66 8.09 -15.34
C ALA A 441 -22.07 9.50 -15.23
N ALA A 442 -22.92 10.53 -15.15
CA ALA A 442 -22.49 11.93 -15.06
C ALA A 442 -21.40 12.09 -13.95
N PRO A 443 -20.22 12.60 -14.29
CA PRO A 443 -19.12 12.77 -13.35
C PRO A 443 -19.49 13.62 -12.13
N VAL A 444 -19.07 13.17 -10.95
CA VAL A 444 -19.20 13.90 -9.69
C VAL A 444 -17.83 13.91 -9.02
N LEU A 445 -17.18 15.06 -9.06
CA LEU A 445 -15.81 15.22 -8.58
C LEU A 445 -15.82 16.01 -7.25
N ARG A 446 -15.02 15.54 -6.28
CA ARG A 446 -14.96 16.13 -4.95
C ARG A 446 -13.95 17.27 -4.86
N SER A 447 -12.76 17.04 -5.37
CA SER A 447 -11.67 18.01 -5.26
C SER A 447 -10.64 17.87 -6.38
N PHE A 448 -9.90 18.95 -6.59
CA PHE A 448 -8.72 18.99 -7.45
C PHE A 448 -7.65 19.90 -6.83
N GLY A 449 -6.39 19.53 -6.97
CA GLY A 449 -5.27 20.32 -6.51
C GLY A 449 -4.01 20.13 -7.33
N LEU A 450 -3.19 21.18 -7.36
CA LEU A 450 -1.85 21.19 -7.92
C LEU A 450 -0.85 21.45 -6.79
N TYR A 451 0.24 20.71 -6.80
CA TYR A 451 1.18 20.71 -5.67
C TYR A 451 2.62 20.72 -6.14
N ARG A 452 3.52 20.96 -5.18
CA ARG A 452 4.96 20.93 -5.38
C ARG A 452 5.60 19.98 -4.40
N LEU A 453 6.30 18.95 -4.89
CA LEU A 453 7.05 18.05 -4.04
C LEU A 453 8.34 18.72 -3.54
N PRO A 454 8.75 18.44 -2.29
CA PRO A 454 10.08 18.82 -1.80
C PRO A 454 11.18 18.23 -2.69
N LYS A 455 12.22 19.00 -2.97
CA LYS A 455 13.33 18.56 -3.84
C LYS A 455 13.98 17.26 -3.37
N SER A 456 14.05 17.04 -2.06
CA SER A 456 14.63 15.84 -1.45
C SER A 456 13.95 14.55 -1.88
N VAL A 457 12.69 14.59 -2.30
CA VAL A 457 11.98 13.40 -2.85
C VAL A 457 12.62 12.95 -4.17
N PHE A 458 13.17 13.87 -4.95
CA PHE A 458 13.74 13.61 -6.28
C PHE A 458 15.27 13.52 -6.30
N GLU A 459 15.96 13.84 -5.19
CA GLU A 459 17.44 13.92 -5.17
C GLU A 459 18.07 12.60 -5.63
N GLU A 460 17.53 11.46 -5.19
CA GLU A 460 18.03 10.16 -5.60
C GLU A 460 17.80 9.87 -7.09
N GLN A 461 16.64 10.22 -7.62
CA GLN A 461 16.32 10.06 -9.06
C GLN A 461 17.12 11.03 -9.92
N GLN A 462 17.33 12.27 -9.46
CA GLN A 462 18.17 13.24 -10.14
C GLN A 462 19.64 12.80 -10.17
N ALA A 463 20.15 12.29 -9.04
CA ALA A 463 21.50 11.76 -8.99
C ALA A 463 21.73 10.60 -9.97
N LEU A 464 20.67 9.79 -10.25
CA LEU A 464 20.74 8.75 -11.27
C LEU A 464 20.71 9.31 -12.70
N LYS A 465 19.93 10.38 -12.96
CA LYS A 465 19.91 11.05 -14.29
C LYS A 465 21.27 11.66 -14.68
N GLU A 466 22.10 12.00 -13.70
CA GLU A 466 23.44 12.53 -13.90
C GLU A 466 24.49 11.42 -14.14
N LYS A 467 24.15 10.17 -13.86
CA LYS A 467 25.03 9.01 -14.08
C LYS A 467 24.81 8.40 -15.47
N LYS A 468 25.88 7.76 -15.97
CA LYS A 468 25.81 7.04 -17.24
C LYS A 468 25.08 5.71 -17.06
N ASP A 469 23.99 5.50 -17.80
CA ASP A 469 23.32 4.20 -17.89
C ASP A 469 24.12 3.28 -18.84
N LEU A 470 24.76 2.27 -18.27
CA LEU A 470 25.60 1.34 -18.99
C LEU A 470 24.82 0.39 -19.91
N THR A 471 23.50 0.24 -19.70
CA THR A 471 22.64 -0.59 -20.59
C THR A 471 22.41 0.07 -21.95
N LYS A 472 22.61 1.39 -22.05
CA LYS A 472 22.47 2.19 -23.27
C LYS A 472 23.80 2.40 -24.02
N GLY A 473 24.88 1.73 -23.58
CA GLY A 473 26.17 1.78 -24.28
C GLY A 473 26.10 1.12 -25.67
N GLU A 474 26.82 1.67 -26.68
CA GLU A 474 26.82 1.16 -28.06
C GLU A 474 27.14 -0.33 -28.18
N SER A 475 27.93 -0.88 -27.26
CA SER A 475 28.33 -2.29 -27.22
C SER A 475 27.55 -3.14 -26.24
N ALA A 476 26.65 -2.55 -25.45
CA ALA A 476 25.90 -3.26 -24.43
C ALA A 476 24.83 -4.16 -25.07
N LYS A 477 24.73 -5.40 -24.58
CA LYS A 477 23.70 -6.36 -24.99
C LYS A 477 22.92 -6.84 -23.78
N VAL A 478 21.60 -6.76 -23.85
CA VAL A 478 20.70 -7.28 -22.82
C VAL A 478 20.05 -8.55 -23.35
N ALA A 479 20.22 -9.66 -22.64
CA ALA A 479 19.59 -10.94 -22.92
C ALA A 479 18.61 -11.29 -21.78
N LEU A 480 17.41 -11.72 -22.16
CA LEU A 480 16.38 -12.18 -21.23
C LEU A 480 16.27 -13.70 -21.31
N GLU A 481 16.52 -14.40 -20.22
CA GLU A 481 16.47 -15.86 -20.12
C GLU A 481 15.54 -16.27 -18.97
N GLN A 482 14.37 -16.80 -19.26
CA GLN A 482 13.36 -17.25 -18.29
C GLN A 482 13.30 -16.43 -16.97
N LYS A 483 14.25 -16.65 -16.07
CA LYS A 483 14.35 -16.01 -14.74
C LYS A 483 15.60 -15.14 -14.56
N GLU A 484 16.34 -14.89 -15.63
CA GLU A 484 17.58 -14.13 -15.59
C GLU A 484 17.62 -13.03 -16.66
N VAL A 485 18.09 -11.85 -16.28
CA VAL A 485 18.50 -10.80 -17.21
C VAL A 485 20.02 -10.74 -17.20
N ILE A 486 20.64 -10.95 -18.34
CA ILE A 486 22.10 -10.86 -18.49
C ILE A 486 22.41 -9.61 -19.30
N VAL A 487 23.21 -8.72 -18.73
CA VAL A 487 23.71 -7.53 -19.40
C VAL A 487 25.21 -7.73 -19.65
N ASP A 488 25.60 -7.82 -20.94
CA ASP A 488 26.98 -7.81 -21.38
C ASP A 488 27.34 -6.38 -21.77
N PHE A 489 28.28 -5.78 -21.06
CA PHE A 489 28.66 -4.38 -21.27
C PHE A 489 29.50 -4.15 -22.53
N GLY A 490 30.00 -5.22 -23.19
CA GLY A 490 30.90 -5.11 -24.33
C GLY A 490 32.30 -4.58 -23.95
N GLY A 491 32.64 -4.53 -22.67
CA GLY A 491 33.90 -4.04 -22.11
C GLY A 491 33.91 -4.15 -20.59
N ILE A 492 34.98 -3.67 -19.96
CA ILE A 492 35.12 -3.65 -18.50
C ILE A 492 34.61 -2.32 -17.97
N PHE A 493 33.62 -2.38 -17.07
CA PHE A 493 33.03 -1.21 -16.42
C PHE A 493 33.00 -1.38 -14.91
N ALA A 494 32.97 -0.25 -14.21
CA ALA A 494 32.64 -0.18 -12.79
C ALA A 494 31.20 0.26 -12.63
N PHE A 495 30.45 -0.39 -11.75
CA PHE A 495 29.06 0.00 -11.44
C PHE A 495 28.74 -0.25 -9.97
N ASN A 496 27.76 0.49 -9.44
CA ASN A 496 27.32 0.36 -8.05
C ASN A 496 25.81 0.52 -7.89
N THR A 497 25.07 0.72 -8.97
CA THR A 497 23.62 0.92 -8.90
C THR A 497 22.94 0.17 -10.05
N VAL A 498 21.94 -0.62 -9.70
CA VAL A 498 21.04 -1.31 -10.63
C VAL A 498 19.61 -0.89 -10.32
N VAL A 499 18.84 -0.53 -11.35
CA VAL A 499 17.43 -0.18 -11.25
C VAL A 499 16.62 -1.10 -12.14
N PHE A 500 15.53 -1.63 -11.66
CA PHE A 500 14.63 -2.47 -12.45
C PHE A 500 13.17 -2.34 -12.02
N ASN A 501 12.25 -2.75 -12.92
CA ASN A 501 10.84 -2.85 -12.58
C ASN A 501 10.60 -4.10 -11.72
N GLY A 502 10.29 -3.91 -10.44
CA GLY A 502 10.08 -4.97 -9.47
C GLY A 502 8.66 -5.55 -9.44
N ALA A 503 7.74 -5.04 -10.27
CA ALA A 503 6.36 -5.44 -10.25
C ALA A 503 6.19 -6.96 -10.48
N GLY A 504 5.54 -7.63 -9.54
CA GLY A 504 5.31 -9.09 -9.58
C GLY A 504 6.50 -9.95 -9.15
N ILE A 505 7.65 -9.37 -8.81
CA ILE A 505 8.83 -10.09 -8.33
C ILE A 505 8.72 -10.28 -6.82
N TRP A 506 9.00 -11.49 -6.32
CA TRP A 506 9.06 -11.80 -4.89
C TRP A 506 10.46 -11.72 -4.30
N SER A 507 11.46 -12.18 -5.08
CA SER A 507 12.86 -12.13 -4.67
C SER A 507 13.76 -11.93 -5.88
N TYR A 508 14.91 -11.31 -5.64
CA TYR A 508 15.91 -11.07 -6.66
C TYR A 508 17.33 -11.21 -6.12
N GLU A 509 18.27 -11.52 -7.00
CA GLU A 509 19.71 -11.48 -6.74
C GLU A 509 20.40 -10.78 -7.90
N ILE A 510 21.38 -9.93 -7.60
CA ILE A 510 22.24 -9.26 -8.57
C ILE A 510 23.64 -9.83 -8.45
N HIS A 511 24.20 -10.27 -9.57
CA HIS A 511 25.53 -10.85 -9.66
C HIS A 511 26.39 -10.08 -10.66
N ALA A 512 27.65 -9.84 -10.32
CA ALA A 512 28.67 -9.33 -11.23
C ALA A 512 29.58 -10.46 -11.72
N PHE A 513 30.19 -10.31 -12.90
CA PHE A 513 31.06 -11.29 -13.50
C PHE A 513 32.52 -10.78 -13.50
N ASP A 514 33.44 -11.51 -12.84
CA ASP A 514 34.86 -11.15 -12.68
C ASP A 514 35.75 -11.56 -13.86
N GLY A 515 35.18 -12.15 -14.89
CA GLY A 515 35.88 -12.73 -16.04
C GLY A 515 35.97 -14.25 -15.98
N THR A 516 35.74 -14.86 -14.82
CA THR A 516 35.79 -16.32 -14.61
C THR A 516 34.48 -16.87 -14.07
N GLN A 517 33.83 -16.16 -13.15
CA GLN A 517 32.57 -16.59 -12.50
C GLN A 517 31.68 -15.39 -12.12
N TYR A 518 30.41 -15.69 -11.90
CA TYR A 518 29.48 -14.75 -11.28
C TYR A 518 29.60 -14.80 -9.75
N PHE A 519 29.61 -13.63 -9.12
CA PHE A 519 29.53 -13.49 -7.67
C PHE A 519 28.38 -12.53 -7.29
N LYS A 520 27.68 -12.85 -6.22
CA LYS A 520 26.55 -12.06 -5.76
C LYS A 520 27.01 -10.74 -5.15
N VAL A 521 26.38 -9.64 -5.56
CA VAL A 521 26.66 -8.28 -5.08
C VAL A 521 25.49 -7.67 -4.31
N CYS A 522 24.28 -8.13 -4.59
CA CYS A 522 23.07 -7.65 -3.93
C CYS A 522 21.96 -8.70 -4.01
N GLU A 523 21.11 -8.74 -3.02
CA GLU A 523 19.87 -9.54 -3.02
C GLU A 523 18.76 -8.81 -2.26
N GLY A 524 17.52 -9.19 -2.50
CA GLY A 524 16.39 -8.65 -1.77
C GLY A 524 15.10 -9.41 -2.02
N GLN A 525 14.10 -9.06 -1.24
CA GLN A 525 12.76 -9.59 -1.35
C GLN A 525 11.77 -8.43 -1.50
N ARG A 526 10.61 -8.71 -2.12
CA ARG A 526 9.50 -7.76 -2.27
C ARG A 526 9.96 -6.40 -2.82
N PRO A 527 10.57 -6.37 -4.02
CA PRO A 527 11.09 -5.13 -4.57
C PRO A 527 9.98 -4.11 -4.83
N ASP A 528 10.33 -2.82 -4.74
CA ASP A 528 9.47 -1.73 -5.15
C ASP A 528 9.11 -1.82 -6.63
N LYS A 529 8.02 -1.15 -7.05
CA LYS A 529 7.65 -1.06 -8.47
C LYS A 529 8.83 -0.57 -9.33
N ARG A 530 9.59 0.41 -8.83
CA ARG A 530 10.88 0.81 -9.37
C ARG A 530 11.95 0.58 -8.31
N GLN A 531 12.57 -0.60 -8.31
CA GLN A 531 13.59 -0.97 -7.34
C GLN A 531 14.93 -0.36 -7.71
N ILE A 532 15.53 0.33 -6.75
CA ILE A 532 16.89 0.88 -6.85
C ILE A 532 17.80 0.11 -5.88
N CYS A 533 18.77 -0.59 -6.41
CA CYS A 533 19.75 -1.36 -5.63
C CYS A 533 21.11 -0.65 -5.66
N LYS A 534 21.57 -0.20 -4.50
CA LYS A 534 22.91 0.38 -4.32
C LYS A 534 23.75 -0.58 -3.51
N PHE A 535 25.01 -0.75 -3.90
CA PHE A 535 25.96 -1.66 -3.26
C PHE A 535 27.39 -1.14 -3.39
N GLU A 536 28.35 -1.82 -2.76
CA GLU A 536 29.77 -1.47 -2.92
C GLU A 536 30.18 -1.55 -4.39
N THR A 537 30.96 -0.57 -4.84
CA THR A 537 31.37 -0.47 -6.25
C THR A 537 32.06 -1.74 -6.73
N VAL A 538 31.46 -2.38 -7.72
CA VAL A 538 32.09 -3.43 -8.52
C VAL A 538 33.06 -2.75 -9.49
N ARG A 539 34.39 -2.86 -9.25
CA ARG A 539 35.41 -2.05 -9.94
C ARG A 539 35.73 -2.51 -11.34
N ALA A 540 35.50 -3.79 -11.65
CA ALA A 540 35.79 -4.32 -12.98
C ALA A 540 34.87 -5.50 -13.27
N SER A 541 33.89 -5.30 -14.12
CA SER A 541 33.01 -6.35 -14.57
C SER A 541 32.70 -6.24 -16.05
N TYR A 542 32.64 -7.39 -16.72
CA TYR A 542 32.23 -7.50 -18.12
C TYR A 542 30.74 -7.65 -18.26
N LYS A 543 30.09 -8.24 -17.25
CA LYS A 543 28.66 -8.59 -17.29
C LYS A 543 28.02 -8.43 -15.92
N MET A 544 26.73 -8.20 -15.93
CA MET A 544 25.87 -8.28 -14.77
C MET A 544 24.72 -9.26 -15.05
N LYS A 545 24.25 -9.94 -14.01
CA LYS A 545 23.10 -10.82 -14.07
C LYS A 545 22.13 -10.46 -12.95
N LEU A 546 20.85 -10.23 -13.31
CA LEU A 546 19.73 -10.14 -12.38
C LEU A 546 18.96 -11.46 -12.44
N CYS A 547 18.87 -12.17 -11.33
CA CYS A 547 18.04 -13.36 -11.17
C CYS A 547 16.77 -12.98 -10.40
N VAL A 548 15.62 -13.48 -10.88
CA VAL A 548 14.32 -13.25 -10.24
C VAL A 548 13.56 -14.57 -10.07
N ASN A 549 12.60 -14.61 -9.15
CA ASN A 549 11.86 -15.83 -8.85
C ASN A 549 10.67 -16.13 -9.79
N ILE A 550 10.38 -15.23 -10.73
CA ILE A 550 9.30 -15.37 -11.72
C ILE A 550 9.87 -15.46 -13.14
N ASP A 551 9.08 -16.00 -14.08
CA ASP A 551 9.45 -15.94 -15.51
C ASP A 551 9.37 -14.51 -16.02
N ILE A 552 10.48 -14.04 -16.59
CA ILE A 552 10.61 -12.68 -17.10
C ILE A 552 9.76 -12.55 -18.37
N LYS A 553 8.85 -11.58 -18.36
CA LYS A 553 8.16 -11.13 -19.58
C LYS A 553 9.04 -10.13 -20.32
N ASN A 554 8.82 -9.96 -21.61
CA ASN A 554 9.64 -9.11 -22.50
C ASN A 554 9.68 -7.61 -22.14
N ASP A 555 9.04 -7.19 -21.08
CA ASP A 555 8.87 -5.81 -20.60
C ASP A 555 9.64 -5.49 -19.32
N LEU A 556 10.52 -6.39 -18.84
CA LEU A 556 11.37 -6.08 -17.70
C LEU A 556 12.47 -5.07 -18.09
N GLU A 557 12.23 -3.81 -17.76
CA GLU A 557 13.20 -2.73 -17.92
C GLU A 557 14.28 -2.81 -16.85
N ILE A 558 15.54 -2.64 -17.25
CA ILE A 558 16.70 -2.60 -16.37
C ILE A 558 17.63 -1.46 -16.77
N GLU A 559 18.14 -0.76 -15.78
CA GLU A 559 19.14 0.31 -15.92
C GLU A 559 20.32 -0.01 -14.99
N ILE A 560 21.55 0.22 -15.44
CA ILE A 560 22.76 -0.01 -14.66
C ILE A 560 23.62 1.24 -14.74
N TYR A 561 23.93 1.80 -13.60
CA TYR A 561 24.66 3.06 -13.51
C TYR A 561 26.10 2.86 -13.06
N ASP A 562 27.01 3.60 -13.69
CA ASP A 562 28.42 3.64 -13.33
C ASP A 562 28.65 4.16 -11.89
N ALA A 563 29.84 3.85 -11.36
CA ALA A 563 30.20 4.13 -9.97
C ALA A 563 30.55 5.60 -9.73
#